data_6580a9d50b63425501e2c7b9b9e7f35d
#
_entry.id   6580a9d50b63425501e2c7b9b9e7f35d
#
_cell.length_a   1.000
_cell.length_b   1.000
_cell.length_c   1.000
_cell.angle_alpha   90.00
_cell.angle_beta   90.00
_cell.angle_gamma   90.00
#
_symmetry.space_group_name_H-M   'P 1'
#
loop_
_entity.id
_entity.type
_entity.pdbx_description
1 polymer ?
#
loop_
_entity_poly.entity_id
_entity_poly.type
_entity_poly.pdbx_seq_one_letter_code
_entity_poly.pdbx_strand_id
1 'polypeptide(L)'
;MNIIAVDDEKLALDTLVDSIEKSVAEARVHGFRNPEEARDFVRENDCEIAFLDIKMRGMTGLELARQLKDIQGDINIIFVTGYSEYSLDA
;
A
#
# COMPACT_ATOMS: atom_id res chain seq x y z
N MET A 1 -13.56 6.47 4.23
CA MET A 1 -12.37 5.69 4.59
C MET A 1 -11.27 5.90 3.55
N ASN A 2 -10.11 6.29 4.00
CA ASN A 2 -8.96 6.43 3.11
C ASN A 2 -8.10 5.18 3.13
N ILE A 3 -7.80 4.68 1.96
CA ILE A 3 -6.93 3.52 1.78
C ILE A 3 -5.84 3.91 0.82
N ILE A 4 -4.60 3.56 1.12
CA ILE A 4 -3.52 3.76 0.16
C ILE A 4 -3.06 2.42 -0.40
N ALA A 5 -2.60 2.43 -1.62
CA ALA A 5 -2.03 1.27 -2.29
C ALA A 5 -0.69 1.71 -2.89
N VAL A 6 0.37 0.98 -2.59
CA VAL A 6 1.72 1.37 -3.02
C VAL A 6 2.39 0.22 -3.75
N ASP A 7 2.77 0.47 -4.99
CA ASP A 7 3.49 -0.50 -5.82
C ASP A 7 4.23 0.30 -6.89
N ASP A 8 5.50 0.04 -7.10
CA ASP A 8 6.27 0.81 -8.06
C ASP A 8 6.02 0.41 -9.51
N GLU A 9 5.31 -0.71 -9.74
CA GLU A 9 4.91 -1.10 -11.08
C GLU A 9 3.51 -0.61 -11.39
N LYS A 10 3.37 0.16 -12.46
CA LYS A 10 2.10 0.81 -12.78
C LYS A 10 0.95 -0.18 -12.96
N LEU A 11 1.17 -1.25 -13.71
CA LEU A 11 0.10 -2.21 -13.98
C LEU A 11 -0.33 -2.95 -12.72
N ALA A 12 0.62 -3.31 -11.88
CA ALA A 12 0.31 -3.97 -10.62
C ALA A 12 -0.46 -3.02 -9.70
N LEU A 13 -0.08 -1.76 -9.67
CA LEU A 13 -0.78 -0.76 -8.86
C LEU A 13 -2.21 -0.58 -9.36
N ASP A 14 -2.40 -0.45 -10.67
CA ASP A 14 -3.73 -0.25 -11.24
C ASP A 14 -4.64 -1.43 -10.90
N THR A 15 -4.12 -2.65 -11.00
CA THR A 15 -4.88 -3.85 -10.68
C THR A 15 -5.24 -3.88 -9.19
N LEU A 16 -4.30 -3.51 -8.35
CA LEU A 16 -4.52 -3.49 -6.90
C LEU A 16 -5.59 -2.45 -6.52
N VAL A 17 -5.48 -1.24 -7.06
CA VAL A 17 -6.45 -0.19 -6.79
C VAL A 17 -7.84 -0.62 -7.23
N ASP A 18 -7.95 -1.21 -8.42
CA ASP A 18 -9.23 -1.66 -8.95
C ASP A 18 -9.84 -2.74 -8.05
N SER A 19 -9.03 -3.69 -7.59
CA SER A 19 -9.50 -4.75 -6.72
C SER A 19 -10.01 -4.20 -5.38
N ILE A 20 -9.31 -3.23 -4.82
CA ILE A 20 -9.72 -2.63 -3.56
C ILE A 20 -11.04 -1.87 -3.74
N GLU A 21 -11.14 -1.10 -4.82
CA GLU A 21 -12.35 -0.33 -5.08
C GLU A 21 -13.58 -1.21 -5.27
N LYS A 22 -13.38 -2.37 -5.86
CA LYS A 22 -14.49 -3.31 -6.05
C LYS A 22 -14.87 -4.03 -4.76
N SER A 23 -13.94 -4.17 -3.84
CA SER A 23 -14.16 -4.91 -2.63
C SER A 23 -14.67 -4.06 -1.46
N VAL A 24 -14.30 -2.78 -1.45
CA VAL A 24 -14.64 -1.88 -0.33
C VAL A 24 -15.39 -0.68 -0.89
N ALA A 25 -16.71 -0.73 -0.82
CA ALA A 25 -17.59 0.19 -1.53
C ALA A 25 -17.41 1.65 -1.18
N GLU A 26 -17.07 1.98 0.04
CA GLU A 26 -16.96 3.38 0.44
C GLU A 26 -15.53 3.87 0.62
N ALA A 27 -14.58 3.12 0.09
CA ALA A 27 -13.18 3.49 0.23
C ALA A 27 -12.79 4.54 -0.78
N ARG A 28 -11.94 5.48 -0.34
CA ARG A 28 -11.23 6.35 -1.24
C ARG A 28 -9.83 5.78 -1.36
N VAL A 29 -9.54 5.21 -2.52
CA VAL A 29 -8.26 4.54 -2.72
C VAL A 29 -7.30 5.47 -3.43
N HIS A 30 -6.13 5.66 -2.83
CA HIS A 30 -5.09 6.52 -3.37
C HIS A 30 -3.89 5.66 -3.73
N GLY A 31 -3.55 5.61 -5.02
CA GLY A 31 -2.45 4.78 -5.50
C GLY A 31 -1.17 5.59 -5.60
N PHE A 32 -0.06 5.00 -5.17
CA PHE A 32 1.25 5.64 -5.23
C PHE A 32 2.26 4.68 -5.80
N ARG A 33 3.07 5.15 -6.74
CA ARG A 33 4.19 4.36 -7.26
C ARG A 33 5.46 4.66 -6.50
N ASN A 34 5.45 5.72 -5.71
CA ASN A 34 6.60 6.17 -4.94
C ASN A 34 6.29 6.08 -3.46
N PRO A 35 7.03 5.28 -2.69
CA PRO A 35 6.73 5.10 -1.27
C PRO A 35 6.84 6.40 -0.45
N GLU A 36 7.72 7.30 -0.87
CA GLU A 36 7.87 8.57 -0.15
C GLU A 36 6.64 9.46 -0.30
N GLU A 37 6.01 9.42 -1.48
CA GLU A 37 4.77 10.16 -1.68
C GLU A 37 3.64 9.59 -0.83
N ALA A 38 3.60 8.27 -0.70
CA ALA A 38 2.61 7.61 0.13
C ALA A 38 2.80 8.00 1.60
N ARG A 39 4.05 8.05 2.05
CA ARG A 39 4.37 8.47 3.40
C ARG A 39 3.91 9.90 3.66
N ASP A 40 4.17 10.79 2.72
CA ASP A 40 3.79 12.20 2.87
C ASP A 40 2.27 12.35 2.91
N PHE A 41 1.54 11.54 2.14
CA PHE A 41 0.09 11.55 2.17
C PHE A 41 -0.43 11.20 3.56
N VAL A 42 0.14 10.19 4.19
CA VAL A 42 -0.31 9.73 5.52
C VAL A 42 0.03 10.76 6.60
N ARG A 43 1.06 11.57 6.39
CA ARG A 43 1.36 12.65 7.33
C ARG A 43 0.28 13.71 7.36
N GLU A 44 -0.42 13.88 6.26
CA GLU A 44 -1.41 14.95 6.14
C GLU A 44 -2.85 14.46 6.12
N ASN A 45 -3.07 13.17 6.07
CA ASN A 45 -4.41 12.60 5.97
C ASN A 45 -4.52 11.34 6.82
N ASP A 46 -5.61 11.20 7.52
CA ASP A 46 -5.87 9.94 8.23
C ASP A 46 -6.07 8.83 7.21
N CYS A 47 -5.44 7.70 7.44
CA CYS A 47 -5.52 6.57 6.54
C CYS A 47 -5.81 5.32 7.35
N GLU A 48 -6.84 4.59 6.97
CA GLU A 48 -7.26 3.41 7.71
C GLU A 48 -6.44 2.16 7.35
N ILE A 49 -6.15 2.01 6.07
CA ILE A 49 -5.49 0.79 5.58
C ILE A 49 -4.44 1.16 4.54
N ALA A 50 -3.30 0.50 4.60
CA ALA A 50 -2.25 0.64 3.59
C ALA A 50 -1.95 -0.73 2.99
N PHE A 51 -2.14 -0.87 1.69
CA PHE A 51 -1.73 -2.06 0.93
C PHE A 51 -0.38 -1.77 0.32
N LEU A 52 0.62 -2.54 0.70
CA LEU A 52 2.01 -2.28 0.30
C LEU A 52 2.62 -3.48 -0.40
N ASP A 53 3.24 -3.24 -1.55
CA ASP A 53 4.08 -4.25 -2.16
C ASP A 53 5.37 -4.35 -1.34
N ILE A 54 5.89 -5.53 -1.18
CA ILE A 54 7.09 -5.76 -0.39
C ILE A 54 8.33 -5.30 -1.13
N LYS A 55 8.46 -5.69 -2.40
CA LYS A 55 9.64 -5.37 -3.19
C LYS A 55 9.41 -4.14 -4.04
N MET A 56 10.03 -3.04 -3.65
CA MET A 56 10.00 -1.80 -4.41
C MET A 56 11.40 -1.23 -4.48
N ARG A 57 11.67 -0.44 -5.50
CA ARG A 57 12.96 0.22 -5.62
C ARG A 57 13.07 1.31 -4.56
N GLY A 58 14.24 1.45 -4.00
CA GLY A 58 14.51 2.40 -2.93
C GLY A 58 14.04 1.84 -1.60
N MET A 59 12.92 2.32 -1.11
CA MET A 59 12.38 1.86 0.17
C MET A 59 11.55 0.61 -0.03
N THR A 60 11.77 -0.42 0.78
CA THR A 60 10.95 -1.63 0.71
C THR A 60 9.60 -1.39 1.37
N GLY A 61 8.64 -2.27 1.08
CA GLY A 61 7.33 -2.19 1.73
C GLY A 61 7.42 -2.35 3.24
N LEU A 62 8.38 -3.15 3.72
CA LEU A 62 8.56 -3.33 5.16
C LEU A 62 9.05 -2.05 5.82
N GLU A 63 9.97 -1.34 5.17
CA GLU A 63 10.47 -0.08 5.68
C GLU A 63 9.38 0.98 5.67
N LEU A 64 8.60 1.03 4.60
CA LEU A 64 7.49 1.96 4.49
C LEU A 64 6.47 1.69 5.60
N ALA A 65 6.14 0.41 5.83
CA ALA A 65 5.18 0.04 6.88
C ALA A 65 5.63 0.56 8.24
N ARG A 66 6.93 0.44 8.54
CA ARG A 66 7.46 0.92 9.80
C ARG A 66 7.29 2.43 9.93
N GLN A 67 7.60 3.16 8.86
CA GLN A 67 7.45 4.61 8.86
C GLN A 67 5.99 5.03 8.98
N LEU A 68 5.08 4.34 8.30
CA LEU A 68 3.66 4.66 8.39
C LEU A 68 3.13 4.42 9.80
N LYS A 69 3.58 3.36 10.45
CA LYS A 69 3.18 3.08 11.83
C LYS A 69 3.73 4.14 12.80
N ASP A 70 4.90 4.70 12.52
CA ASP A 70 5.45 5.78 13.33
C ASP A 70 4.62 7.05 13.18
N ILE A 71 4.09 7.30 12.00
CA ILE A 71 3.29 8.49 11.73
C ILE A 71 1.88 8.32 12.27
N GLN A 72 1.26 7.17 12.04
CA GLN A 72 -0.11 6.91 12.43
C GLN A 72 -0.20 5.48 12.97
N GLY A 73 -0.09 5.34 14.28
CA GLY A 73 0.05 4.04 14.94
C GLY A 73 -1.09 3.06 14.74
N ASP A 74 -2.29 3.56 14.44
CA ASP A 74 -3.46 2.70 14.27
C ASP A 74 -3.73 2.33 12.81
N ILE A 75 -2.83 2.67 11.89
CA ILE A 75 -3.01 2.29 10.49
C ILE A 75 -2.85 0.76 10.37
N ASN A 76 -3.72 0.15 9.58
CA ASN A 76 -3.64 -1.29 9.30
C ASN A 76 -2.80 -1.51 8.05
N ILE A 77 -1.79 -2.35 8.16
CA ILE A 77 -0.89 -2.63 7.04
C ILE A 77 -1.21 -4.00 6.47
N ILE A 78 -1.39 -4.08 5.16
CA ILE A 78 -1.57 -5.33 4.45
C ILE A 78 -0.51 -5.43 3.37
N PHE A 79 0.31 -6.47 3.42
CA PHE A 79 1.33 -6.68 2.40
C PHE A 79 0.76 -7.47 1.25
N VAL A 80 1.08 -7.03 0.04
CA VAL A 80 0.61 -7.66 -1.17
C VAL A 80 1.83 -8.03 -2.00
N THR A 81 1.82 -9.18 -2.63
CA THR A 81 2.90 -9.54 -3.52
C THR A 81 2.31 -10.18 -4.76
N GLY A 82 2.82 -9.81 -5.89
CA GLY A 82 2.43 -10.37 -7.16
C GLY A 82 3.36 -11.46 -7.63
N TYR A 83 4.36 -11.81 -6.83
CA TYR A 83 5.35 -12.79 -7.28
C TYR A 83 5.00 -14.18 -6.79
N SER A 84 5.06 -15.13 -7.69
CA SER A 84 4.73 -16.51 -7.35
C SER A 84 5.63 -17.10 -6.29
N GLU A 85 6.84 -16.57 -6.14
CA GLU A 85 7.76 -17.07 -5.12
C GLU A 85 7.27 -16.79 -3.71
N TYR A 86 6.26 -15.92 -3.56
CA TYR A 86 5.68 -15.65 -2.27
C TYR A 86 4.30 -16.30 -2.12
N SER A 87 3.92 -17.14 -3.04
CA SER A 87 2.62 -17.78 -2.99
C SER A 87 2.66 -19.04 -2.16
N LEU A 88 1.53 -19.68 -2.03
CA LEU A 88 1.38 -20.71 -1.08
C LEU A 88 2.09 -21.96 -1.30
N ASP A 89 2.51 -22.23 -2.47
CA ASP A 89 3.24 -23.43 -2.73
C ASP A 89 4.62 -23.34 -2.17
N ALA A 90 4.95 -22.18 -1.74
CA ALA A 90 6.22 -22.01 -1.12
C ALA A 90 6.28 -22.79 0.18
#